data_e679bf48c601cba77d586c1cecf66ef8
#
_entry.id   e679bf48c601cba77d586c1cecf66ef8
#
_cell.length_a   1.000
_cell.length_b   1.000
_cell.length_c   1.000
_cell.angle_alpha   90.00
_cell.angle_beta   90.00
_cell.angle_gamma   90.00
#
_symmetry.space_group_name_H-M   'P 1'
#
loop_
_entity.id
_entity.type
_entity.pdbx_description
1 polymer ?
#
loop_
_entity_poly.entity_id
_entity_poly.type
_entity_poly.pdbx_seq_one_letter_code
_entity_poly.pdbx_strand_id
1 'polypeptide(L)'
;MALIRTLIDWNAMASQALDQILPEKYRIDGNRYFIDNFAPPYLVPGLCVYDVGGGARPFLNSDVKRALDLTLTGVDIDQGELDRAPTGIYDRTICADIGCFYGAGDANLLICQAVLEHVRDVDGAFASIAGILKPGGRALIFVPSRNALYARLNLLLPQALKKRLLHAVYPKTREGQGFPSYYDQCTPRDFRRLAKKHNLVVEKESFHYTSSYFSFFVPLYVLWRLWILGFHAVAGEQAAETFCMALVKPSLDLC
;
A
#
# COMPACT_ATOMS: atom_id res chain seq x y z
N MET A 1 4.80 -29.87 14.24
CA MET A 1 4.36 -28.74 13.36
C MET A 1 2.86 -28.46 13.45
N ALA A 2 1.98 -29.46 13.49
CA ALA A 2 0.54 -29.27 13.61
C ALA A 2 0.14 -28.49 14.89
N LEU A 3 0.65 -28.85 16.05
CA LEU A 3 0.35 -28.22 17.34
C LEU A 3 0.69 -26.73 17.38
N ILE A 4 1.85 -26.35 16.83
CA ILE A 4 2.27 -24.92 16.78
C ILE A 4 1.32 -24.12 15.89
N ARG A 5 0.87 -24.70 14.79
CA ARG A 5 -0.08 -24.08 13.88
C ARG A 5 -1.44 -23.84 14.56
N THR A 6 -1.95 -24.86 15.23
CA THR A 6 -3.20 -24.76 16.01
C THR A 6 -3.11 -23.67 17.08
N LEU A 7 -1.95 -23.56 17.76
CA LEU A 7 -1.71 -22.50 18.75
C LEU A 7 -1.70 -21.10 18.11
N ILE A 8 -1.06 -20.92 16.95
CA ILE A 8 -1.06 -19.65 16.22
C ILE A 8 -2.48 -19.28 15.77
N ASP A 9 -3.22 -20.23 15.20
CA ASP A 9 -4.60 -20.03 14.76
C ASP A 9 -5.51 -19.64 15.94
N TRP A 10 -5.36 -20.29 17.07
CA TRP A 10 -6.09 -19.97 18.29
C TRP A 10 -5.77 -18.55 18.83
N ASN A 11 -4.48 -18.17 18.86
CA ASN A 11 -4.08 -16.83 19.24
C ASN A 11 -4.62 -15.77 18.27
N ALA A 12 -4.61 -16.05 16.96
CA ALA A 12 -5.15 -15.14 15.96
C ALA A 12 -6.66 -14.93 16.14
N MET A 13 -7.42 -16.00 16.41
CA MET A 13 -8.86 -15.89 16.71
C MET A 13 -9.12 -15.10 18.00
N ALA A 14 -8.36 -15.35 19.08
CA ALA A 14 -8.48 -14.64 20.33
C ALA A 14 -8.11 -13.15 20.18
N SER A 15 -7.07 -12.84 19.40
CA SER A 15 -6.69 -11.46 19.07
C SER A 15 -7.78 -10.72 18.29
N GLN A 16 -8.44 -11.39 17.34
CA GLN A 16 -9.58 -10.83 16.62
C GLN A 16 -10.81 -10.61 17.53
N ALA A 17 -11.05 -11.52 18.47
CA ALA A 17 -12.14 -11.35 19.45
C ALA A 17 -11.90 -10.13 20.36
N LEU A 18 -10.65 -9.89 20.78
CA LEU A 18 -10.28 -8.70 21.55
C LEU A 18 -10.54 -7.41 20.76
N ASP A 19 -10.36 -7.42 19.46
CA ASP A 19 -10.63 -6.24 18.62
C ASP A 19 -12.10 -5.83 18.63
N GLN A 20 -13.03 -6.77 18.87
CA GLN A 20 -14.47 -6.44 18.92
C GLN A 20 -14.83 -5.47 20.05
N ILE A 21 -13.97 -5.34 21.07
CA ILE A 21 -14.15 -4.38 22.17
C ILE A 21 -13.74 -2.95 21.73
N LEU A 22 -12.90 -2.82 20.72
CA LEU A 22 -12.41 -1.52 20.25
C LEU A 22 -13.42 -0.83 19.33
N PRO A 23 -13.44 0.52 19.29
CA PRO A 23 -14.19 1.28 18.31
C PRO A 23 -13.83 0.85 16.87
N GLU A 24 -14.81 0.91 15.97
CA GLU A 24 -14.71 0.43 14.58
C GLU A 24 -13.47 0.96 13.85
N LYS A 25 -13.14 2.26 14.01
CA LYS A 25 -11.97 2.89 13.38
C LYS A 25 -10.64 2.18 13.64
N TYR A 26 -10.52 1.42 14.74
CA TYR A 26 -9.32 0.66 15.11
C TYR A 26 -9.32 -0.77 14.56
N ARG A 27 -10.40 -1.21 13.89
CA ARG A 27 -10.59 -2.59 13.39
C ARG A 27 -10.54 -2.71 11.88
N ILE A 28 -10.63 -1.58 11.17
CA ILE A 28 -10.69 -1.57 9.71
C ILE A 28 -9.30 -1.91 9.16
N ASP A 29 -9.19 -3.01 8.43
CA ASP A 29 -8.00 -3.37 7.66
C ASP A 29 -7.83 -2.40 6.50
N GLY A 30 -6.70 -1.70 6.46
CA GLY A 30 -6.47 -0.64 5.49
C GLY A 30 -6.32 -1.14 4.06
N ASN A 31 -5.72 -2.33 3.87
CA ASN A 31 -5.55 -2.90 2.56
C ASN A 31 -6.92 -3.31 1.95
N ARG A 32 -7.73 -3.97 2.76
CA ARG A 32 -9.09 -4.36 2.37
C ARG A 32 -9.96 -3.13 2.12
N TYR A 33 -9.86 -2.12 2.99
CA TYR A 33 -10.56 -0.86 2.81
C TYR A 33 -10.17 -0.15 1.50
N PHE A 34 -8.88 -0.18 1.13
CA PHE A 34 -8.41 0.39 -0.12
C PHE A 34 -9.08 -0.28 -1.33
N ILE A 35 -9.14 -1.62 -1.32
CA ILE A 35 -9.71 -2.41 -2.42
C ILE A 35 -11.22 -2.26 -2.49
N ASP A 36 -11.92 -2.37 -1.35
CA ASP A 36 -13.38 -2.51 -1.32
C ASP A 36 -14.12 -1.17 -1.24
N ASN A 37 -13.49 -0.11 -0.71
CA ASN A 37 -14.16 1.15 -0.38
C ASN A 37 -13.47 2.41 -0.91
N PHE A 38 -12.12 2.42 -0.94
CA PHE A 38 -11.38 3.64 -1.26
C PHE A 38 -11.22 3.81 -2.78
N ALA A 39 -10.77 2.79 -3.49
CA ALA A 39 -10.50 2.84 -4.92
C ALA A 39 -11.76 2.76 -5.81
N PRO A 40 -12.79 1.94 -5.51
CA PRO A 40 -13.92 1.74 -6.42
C PRO A 40 -14.66 3.02 -6.86
N PRO A 41 -14.85 4.05 -6.03
CA PRO A 41 -15.51 5.29 -6.46
C PRO A 41 -14.79 6.05 -7.57
N TYR A 42 -13.51 5.77 -7.80
CA TYR A 42 -12.69 6.41 -8.84
C TYR A 42 -12.64 5.61 -10.14
N LEU A 43 -13.16 4.38 -10.16
CA LEU A 43 -13.19 3.52 -11.32
C LEU A 43 -14.44 3.82 -12.15
N VAL A 44 -14.28 4.64 -13.19
CA VAL A 44 -15.35 4.99 -14.14
C VAL A 44 -14.99 4.47 -15.54
N PRO A 45 -15.98 4.31 -16.46
CA PRO A 45 -15.72 3.80 -17.79
C PRO A 45 -14.75 4.67 -18.61
N GLY A 46 -13.95 4.02 -19.47
CA GLY A 46 -13.11 4.65 -20.48
C GLY A 46 -11.82 5.30 -19.94
N LEU A 47 -11.36 4.93 -18.73
CA LEU A 47 -10.13 5.51 -18.18
C LEU A 47 -8.86 4.86 -18.74
N CYS A 48 -7.82 5.70 -18.94
CA CYS A 48 -6.44 5.26 -19.02
C CYS A 48 -5.89 5.14 -17.59
N VAL A 49 -5.59 3.92 -17.16
CA VAL A 49 -5.17 3.57 -15.80
C VAL A 49 -3.74 3.07 -15.80
N TYR A 50 -2.92 3.60 -14.90
CA TYR A 50 -1.59 3.08 -14.60
C TYR A 50 -1.64 2.29 -13.29
N ASP A 51 -1.23 1.02 -13.36
CA ASP A 51 -1.08 0.12 -12.21
C ASP A 51 0.40 0.00 -11.87
N VAL A 52 0.82 0.71 -10.83
CA VAL A 52 2.22 0.82 -10.42
C VAL A 52 2.54 -0.24 -9.38
N GLY A 53 3.50 -1.13 -9.70
CA GLY A 53 3.92 -2.25 -8.86
C GLY A 53 2.92 -3.39 -8.81
N GLY A 54 1.94 -3.43 -9.70
CA GLY A 54 0.97 -4.53 -9.79
C GLY A 54 1.59 -5.85 -10.27
N GLY A 55 2.58 -5.76 -11.17
CA GLY A 55 3.35 -6.89 -11.66
C GLY A 55 2.49 -8.10 -11.99
N ALA A 56 2.81 -9.27 -11.41
CA ALA A 56 2.07 -10.52 -11.59
C ALA A 56 0.68 -10.51 -10.94
N ARG A 57 0.37 -9.51 -10.11
CA ARG A 57 -0.90 -9.39 -9.37
C ARG A 57 -1.52 -8.01 -9.57
N PRO A 58 -2.06 -7.73 -10.78
CA PRO A 58 -2.67 -6.45 -11.09
C PRO A 58 -3.76 -6.09 -10.08
N PHE A 59 -3.88 -4.79 -9.77
CA PHE A 59 -4.95 -4.31 -8.89
C PHE A 59 -6.35 -4.62 -9.46
N LEU A 60 -6.53 -4.45 -10.77
CA LEU A 60 -7.76 -4.74 -11.46
C LEU A 60 -7.75 -6.14 -12.08
N ASN A 61 -8.88 -6.83 -12.02
CA ASN A 61 -9.07 -8.06 -12.76
C ASN A 61 -9.61 -7.80 -14.19
N SER A 62 -9.56 -8.83 -15.04
CA SER A 62 -9.98 -8.72 -16.44
C SER A 62 -11.47 -8.43 -16.61
N ASP A 63 -12.31 -8.81 -15.64
CA ASP A 63 -13.76 -8.59 -15.74
C ASP A 63 -14.08 -7.11 -15.49
N VAL A 64 -13.48 -6.48 -14.46
CA VAL A 64 -13.62 -5.05 -14.19
C VAL A 64 -13.04 -4.23 -15.34
N LYS A 65 -11.83 -4.57 -15.84
CA LYS A 65 -11.22 -3.90 -16.99
C LYS A 65 -12.18 -3.88 -18.18
N ARG A 66 -12.75 -5.02 -18.52
CA ARG A 66 -13.65 -5.18 -19.66
C ARG A 66 -14.99 -4.46 -19.46
N ALA A 67 -15.58 -4.62 -18.25
CA ALA A 67 -16.87 -4.02 -17.93
C ALA A 67 -16.83 -2.48 -17.97
N LEU A 68 -15.69 -1.89 -17.65
CA LEU A 68 -15.49 -0.44 -17.64
C LEU A 68 -14.71 0.09 -18.85
N ASP A 69 -14.40 -0.77 -19.84
CA ASP A 69 -13.63 -0.39 -21.03
C ASP A 69 -12.35 0.39 -20.69
N LEU A 70 -11.53 -0.17 -19.78
CA LEU A 70 -10.32 0.48 -19.29
C LEU A 70 -9.10 0.13 -20.16
N THR A 71 -8.25 1.12 -20.41
CA THR A 71 -6.90 0.88 -20.93
C THR A 71 -5.93 0.81 -19.75
N LEU A 72 -5.26 -0.34 -19.56
CA LEU A 72 -4.42 -0.59 -18.40
C LEU A 72 -2.95 -0.69 -18.77
N THR A 73 -2.12 0.19 -18.18
CA THR A 73 -0.66 0.17 -18.29
C THR A 73 -0.06 -0.34 -16.97
N GLY A 74 0.64 -1.48 -17.00
CA GLY A 74 1.41 -1.98 -15.86
C GLY A 74 2.80 -1.36 -15.81
N VAL A 75 3.20 -0.82 -14.66
CA VAL A 75 4.56 -0.30 -14.40
C VAL A 75 5.16 -1.08 -13.24
N ASP A 76 6.29 -1.75 -13.46
CA ASP A 76 7.01 -2.48 -12.41
C ASP A 76 8.51 -2.39 -12.64
N ILE A 77 9.29 -2.47 -11.57
CA ILE A 77 10.76 -2.50 -11.64
C ILE A 77 11.30 -3.85 -12.14
N ASP A 78 10.50 -4.91 -12.02
CA ASP A 78 10.87 -6.28 -12.39
C ASP A 78 10.08 -6.75 -13.61
N GLN A 79 10.78 -6.90 -14.75
CA GLN A 79 10.19 -7.41 -15.99
C GLN A 79 9.56 -8.80 -15.80
N GLY A 80 10.17 -9.66 -14.97
CA GLY A 80 9.65 -11.01 -14.69
C GLY A 80 8.32 -10.98 -13.92
N GLU A 81 8.05 -9.95 -13.12
CA GLU A 81 6.73 -9.75 -12.51
C GLU A 81 5.70 -9.35 -13.57
N LEU A 82 6.05 -8.45 -14.50
CA LEU A 82 5.17 -8.06 -15.59
C LEU A 82 4.85 -9.23 -16.53
N ASP A 83 5.85 -10.07 -16.83
CA ASP A 83 5.68 -11.24 -17.72
C ASP A 83 4.77 -12.33 -17.11
N ARG A 84 4.64 -12.37 -15.78
CA ARG A 84 3.75 -13.28 -15.05
C ARG A 84 2.33 -12.75 -14.88
N ALA A 85 2.06 -11.53 -15.31
CA ALA A 85 0.70 -10.98 -15.26
C ALA A 85 -0.28 -11.83 -16.07
N PRO A 86 -1.55 -11.91 -15.68
CA PRO A 86 -2.57 -12.60 -16.46
C PRO A 86 -2.61 -12.09 -17.91
N THR A 87 -2.63 -13.00 -18.87
CA THR A 87 -2.61 -12.66 -20.29
C THR A 87 -3.73 -11.66 -20.65
N GLY A 88 -3.36 -10.56 -21.30
CA GLY A 88 -4.29 -9.53 -21.76
C GLY A 88 -4.82 -8.59 -20.68
N ILE A 89 -4.32 -8.68 -19.44
CA ILE A 89 -4.71 -7.72 -18.40
C ILE A 89 -4.10 -6.34 -18.67
N TYR A 90 -2.82 -6.26 -18.97
CA TYR A 90 -2.17 -5.02 -19.40
C TYR A 90 -2.24 -4.87 -20.92
N ASP A 91 -2.66 -3.69 -21.39
CA ASP A 91 -2.57 -3.30 -22.80
C ASP A 91 -1.14 -2.85 -23.14
N ARG A 92 -0.43 -2.35 -22.12
CA ARG A 92 0.96 -1.92 -22.19
C ARG A 92 1.68 -2.26 -20.90
N THR A 93 2.94 -2.65 -20.99
CA THR A 93 3.83 -2.84 -19.83
C THR A 93 5.05 -1.94 -19.95
N ILE A 94 5.52 -1.43 -18.81
CA ILE A 94 6.70 -0.57 -18.72
C ILE A 94 7.57 -1.09 -17.57
N CYS A 95 8.73 -1.63 -17.88
CA CYS A 95 9.71 -2.00 -16.87
C CYS A 95 10.51 -0.76 -16.47
N ALA A 96 10.21 -0.19 -15.30
CA ALA A 96 10.85 1.03 -14.82
C ALA A 96 10.80 1.16 -13.30
N ASP A 97 11.81 1.82 -12.73
CA ASP A 97 11.78 2.26 -11.33
C ASP A 97 10.94 3.53 -11.22
N ILE A 98 9.85 3.46 -10.44
CA ILE A 98 8.96 4.60 -10.21
C ILE A 98 9.67 5.77 -9.52
N GLY A 99 10.80 5.52 -8.84
CA GLY A 99 11.61 6.58 -8.22
C GLY A 99 12.27 7.53 -9.22
N CYS A 100 12.37 7.14 -10.50
CA CYS A 100 13.02 7.97 -11.55
C CYS A 100 12.33 7.87 -12.91
N PHE A 101 11.07 7.42 -12.97
CA PHE A 101 10.33 7.27 -14.21
C PHE A 101 9.75 8.60 -14.70
N TYR A 102 9.88 8.85 -16.01
CA TYR A 102 9.26 10.01 -16.65
C TYR A 102 7.98 9.58 -17.37
N GLY A 103 6.82 9.97 -16.80
CA GLY A 103 5.52 9.65 -17.37
C GLY A 103 5.15 10.49 -18.59
N ALA A 104 4.20 10.00 -19.39
CA ALA A 104 3.70 10.67 -20.59
C ALA A 104 2.63 11.75 -20.30
N GLY A 105 2.15 11.87 -19.08
CA GLY A 105 1.10 12.83 -18.74
C GLY A 105 -0.27 12.47 -19.31
N ASP A 106 -0.55 11.18 -19.50
CA ASP A 106 -1.74 10.66 -20.18
C ASP A 106 -2.70 9.88 -19.27
N ALA A 107 -2.30 9.57 -18.03
CA ALA A 107 -3.13 8.80 -17.13
C ALA A 107 -4.30 9.61 -16.54
N ASN A 108 -5.50 9.04 -16.65
CA ASN A 108 -6.65 9.51 -15.88
C ASN A 108 -6.55 9.11 -14.40
N LEU A 109 -6.09 7.89 -14.17
CA LEU A 109 -5.99 7.28 -12.87
C LEU A 109 -4.65 6.54 -12.74
N LEU A 110 -4.01 6.67 -11.59
CA LEU A 110 -2.86 5.86 -11.21
C LEU A 110 -3.22 5.15 -9.91
N ILE A 111 -2.94 3.85 -9.84
CA ILE A 111 -3.12 3.04 -8.64
C ILE A 111 -1.75 2.53 -8.20
N CYS A 112 -1.43 2.73 -6.92
CA CYS A 112 -0.17 2.33 -6.31
C CYS A 112 -0.46 1.70 -4.94
N GLN A 113 -0.53 0.37 -4.89
CA GLN A 113 -0.90 -0.38 -3.69
C GLN A 113 0.29 -1.13 -3.11
N ALA A 114 0.72 -0.74 -1.91
CA ALA A 114 1.81 -1.39 -1.17
C ALA A 114 3.13 -1.50 -1.97
N VAL A 115 3.55 -0.39 -2.58
CA VAL A 115 4.76 -0.29 -3.40
C VAL A 115 5.75 0.72 -2.84
N LEU A 116 5.26 1.90 -2.40
CA LEU A 116 6.15 3.02 -2.05
C LEU A 116 7.03 2.72 -0.83
N GLU A 117 6.65 1.81 0.05
CA GLU A 117 7.51 1.32 1.13
C GLU A 117 8.76 0.57 0.63
N HIS A 118 8.74 0.11 -0.63
CA HIS A 118 9.84 -0.58 -1.31
C HIS A 118 10.67 0.35 -2.19
N VAL A 119 10.25 1.60 -2.35
CA VAL A 119 10.96 2.60 -3.16
C VAL A 119 12.03 3.30 -2.32
N ARG A 120 13.24 3.48 -2.89
CA ARG A 120 14.36 4.13 -2.21
C ARG A 120 14.24 5.66 -2.21
N ASP A 121 13.70 6.20 -3.30
CA ASP A 121 13.48 7.62 -3.50
C ASP A 121 11.98 7.89 -3.70
N VAL A 122 11.27 8.06 -2.60
CA VAL A 122 9.83 8.35 -2.63
C VAL A 122 9.55 9.76 -3.12
N ASP A 123 10.49 10.68 -2.96
CA ASP A 123 10.38 12.03 -3.55
C ASP A 123 10.38 11.97 -5.09
N GLY A 124 11.31 11.21 -5.67
CA GLY A 124 11.32 10.91 -7.10
C GLY A 124 10.05 10.18 -7.56
N ALA A 125 9.53 9.25 -6.75
CA ALA A 125 8.27 8.57 -7.08
C ALA A 125 7.08 9.55 -7.15
N PHE A 126 7.01 10.55 -6.28
CA PHE A 126 5.98 11.59 -6.36
C PHE A 126 6.15 12.47 -7.59
N ALA A 127 7.38 12.79 -8.00
CA ALA A 127 7.64 13.46 -9.27
C ALA A 127 7.15 12.64 -10.47
N SER A 128 7.42 11.33 -10.46
CA SER A 128 6.97 10.39 -11.49
C SER A 128 5.45 10.29 -11.53
N ILE A 129 4.79 10.16 -10.38
CA ILE A 129 3.32 10.14 -10.27
C ILE A 129 2.73 11.41 -10.88
N ALA A 130 3.25 12.59 -10.53
CA ALA A 130 2.83 13.86 -11.11
C ALA A 130 3.06 13.94 -12.63
N GLY A 131 4.18 13.33 -13.12
CA GLY A 131 4.51 13.23 -14.54
C GLY A 131 3.59 12.28 -15.33
N ILE A 132 3.14 11.18 -14.71
CA ILE A 132 2.23 10.19 -15.32
C ILE A 132 0.82 10.75 -15.47
N LEU A 133 0.34 11.49 -14.46
CA LEU A 133 -1.02 12.01 -14.46
C LEU A 133 -1.21 13.13 -15.47
N LYS A 134 -2.31 13.09 -16.22
CA LYS A 134 -2.79 14.25 -16.97
C LYS A 134 -3.38 15.32 -16.02
N PRO A 135 -3.53 16.57 -16.44
CA PRO A 135 -4.30 17.56 -15.68
C PRO A 135 -5.71 17.03 -15.33
N GLY A 136 -6.11 17.13 -14.06
CA GLY A 136 -7.34 16.53 -13.53
C GLY A 136 -7.23 15.03 -13.20
N GLY A 137 -6.14 14.36 -13.55
CA GLY A 137 -5.89 12.95 -13.23
C GLY A 137 -5.66 12.74 -11.73
N ARG A 138 -5.89 11.51 -11.26
CA ARG A 138 -5.81 11.14 -9.84
C ARG A 138 -4.84 9.99 -9.60
N ALA A 139 -4.14 10.03 -8.46
CA ALA A 139 -3.37 8.91 -7.95
C ALA A 139 -4.01 8.37 -6.67
N LEU A 140 -4.28 7.08 -6.63
CA LEU A 140 -4.75 6.36 -5.46
C LEU A 140 -3.59 5.58 -4.88
N ILE A 141 -3.21 5.90 -3.67
CA ILE A 141 -2.05 5.31 -3.01
C ILE A 141 -2.52 4.62 -1.73
N PHE A 142 -2.10 3.37 -1.53
CA PHE A 142 -2.14 2.67 -0.26
C PHE A 142 -0.72 2.31 0.14
N VAL A 143 -0.35 2.62 1.39
CA VAL A 143 1.00 2.32 1.88
C VAL A 143 1.01 2.00 3.38
N PRO A 144 1.81 1.00 3.80
CA PRO A 144 2.17 0.80 5.19
C PRO A 144 3.01 1.97 5.72
N SER A 145 2.65 2.46 6.92
CA SER A 145 3.32 3.60 7.52
C SER A 145 4.69 3.22 8.10
N ARG A 146 5.69 4.08 7.88
CA ARG A 146 6.99 4.01 8.59
C ARG A 146 6.83 4.09 10.11
N ASN A 147 5.76 4.73 10.58
CA ASN A 147 5.47 4.88 12.01
C ASN A 147 4.90 3.61 12.64
N ALA A 148 4.42 2.66 11.86
CA ALA A 148 3.95 1.37 12.34
C ALA A 148 5.04 0.63 13.12
N LEU A 149 4.66 -0.04 14.20
CA LEU A 149 5.63 -0.75 15.04
C LEU A 149 6.37 -1.83 14.27
N TYR A 150 5.67 -2.59 13.43
CA TYR A 150 6.30 -3.62 12.59
C TYR A 150 7.27 -3.02 11.55
N ALA A 151 6.97 -1.84 11.01
CA ALA A 151 7.85 -1.14 10.08
C ALA A 151 9.13 -0.67 10.78
N ARG A 152 9.00 -0.10 11.98
CA ARG A 152 10.15 0.29 12.82
C ARG A 152 11.02 -0.90 13.20
N LEU A 153 10.40 -2.01 13.61
CA LEU A 153 11.12 -3.25 13.88
C LEU A 153 11.81 -3.79 12.62
N ASN A 154 11.12 -3.72 11.47
CA ASN A 154 11.72 -4.09 10.19
C ASN A 154 12.97 -3.25 9.89
N LEU A 155 12.95 -1.95 10.08
CA LEU A 155 14.10 -1.08 9.83
C LEU A 155 15.26 -1.34 10.79
N LEU A 156 14.99 -1.71 12.05
CA LEU A 156 16.00 -1.95 13.08
C LEU A 156 16.66 -3.33 12.98
N LEU A 157 15.95 -4.34 12.47
CA LEU A 157 16.46 -5.71 12.44
C LEU A 157 17.38 -5.97 11.25
N PRO A 158 18.53 -6.66 11.42
CA PRO A 158 19.36 -7.13 10.32
C PRO A 158 18.60 -8.08 9.40
N GLN A 159 18.88 -8.03 8.09
CA GLN A 159 18.18 -8.83 7.08
C GLN A 159 18.17 -10.35 7.36
N ALA A 160 19.31 -10.89 7.87
CA ALA A 160 19.40 -12.30 8.22
C ALA A 160 18.43 -12.70 9.35
N LEU A 161 18.24 -11.81 10.34
CA LEU A 161 17.33 -12.05 11.46
C LEU A 161 15.87 -11.91 11.00
N LYS A 162 15.56 -10.93 10.13
CA LYS A 162 14.23 -10.77 9.52
C LYS A 162 13.78 -12.04 8.82
N LYS A 163 14.63 -12.59 7.93
CA LYS A 163 14.33 -13.82 7.19
C LYS A 163 14.08 -14.99 8.13
N ARG A 164 14.91 -15.16 9.18
CA ARG A 164 14.74 -16.23 10.17
C ARG A 164 13.42 -16.12 10.92
N LEU A 165 13.06 -14.91 11.40
CA LEU A 165 11.81 -14.66 12.12
C LEU A 165 10.59 -14.86 11.21
N LEU A 166 10.62 -14.30 10.00
CA LEU A 166 9.53 -14.45 9.04
C LEU A 166 9.26 -15.91 8.70
N HIS A 167 10.32 -16.69 8.40
CA HIS A 167 10.17 -18.11 8.09
C HIS A 167 9.78 -18.97 9.28
N ALA A 168 10.09 -18.54 10.51
CA ALA A 168 9.65 -19.23 11.73
C ALA A 168 8.15 -19.05 11.97
N VAL A 169 7.63 -17.83 11.76
CA VAL A 169 6.21 -17.50 12.01
C VAL A 169 5.33 -17.84 10.79
N TYR A 170 5.83 -17.59 9.57
CA TYR A 170 5.12 -17.79 8.32
C TYR A 170 5.94 -18.66 7.34
N PRO A 171 5.95 -20.00 7.49
CA PRO A 171 6.79 -20.89 6.66
C PRO A 171 6.48 -20.83 5.16
N LYS A 172 5.26 -20.46 4.77
CA LYS A 172 4.83 -20.32 3.36
C LYS A 172 5.51 -19.16 2.62
N THR A 173 6.15 -18.22 3.32
CA THR A 173 6.84 -17.08 2.70
C THR A 173 8.23 -17.44 2.15
N ARG A 174 8.65 -18.71 2.25
CA ARG A 174 9.93 -19.18 1.70
C ARG A 174 9.99 -19.15 0.17
N GLU A 175 8.85 -19.21 -0.51
CA GLU A 175 8.76 -19.31 -1.97
C GLU A 175 8.66 -17.95 -2.68
N GLY A 176 8.51 -16.85 -1.93
CA GLY A 176 8.51 -15.48 -2.47
C GLY A 176 9.51 -14.61 -1.71
N GLN A 177 10.62 -14.24 -2.33
CA GLN A 177 11.47 -13.20 -1.76
C GLN A 177 10.77 -11.86 -2.02
N GLY A 178 10.14 -11.31 -0.97
CA GLY A 178 9.59 -9.95 -1.02
C GLY A 178 10.71 -8.92 -1.29
N PHE A 179 10.37 -7.86 -1.98
CA PHE A 179 11.28 -6.72 -2.18
C PHE A 179 11.73 -6.14 -0.85
N PRO A 180 12.97 -5.61 -0.76
CA PRO A 180 13.42 -4.90 0.42
C PRO A 180 12.51 -3.72 0.73
N SER A 181 12.16 -3.50 2.01
CA SER A 181 11.37 -2.34 2.43
C SER A 181 12.28 -1.27 3.02
N TYR A 182 12.19 -0.06 2.50
CA TYR A 182 12.98 1.10 2.90
C TYR A 182 12.16 2.06 3.76
N TYR A 183 10.85 2.13 3.53
CA TYR A 183 9.93 3.07 4.19
C TYR A 183 10.42 4.54 4.10
N ASP A 184 11.10 4.89 2.99
CA ASP A 184 11.55 6.26 2.80
C ASP A 184 10.34 7.19 2.78
N GLN A 185 10.35 8.18 3.68
CA GLN A 185 9.30 9.18 3.79
C GLN A 185 7.85 8.63 3.80
N CYS A 186 7.63 7.33 4.14
CA CYS A 186 6.31 6.71 4.16
C CYS A 186 5.53 7.08 5.44
N THR A 187 5.22 8.36 5.63
CA THR A 187 4.32 8.83 6.70
C THR A 187 3.22 9.73 6.13
N PRO A 188 2.03 9.84 6.77
CA PRO A 188 0.99 10.76 6.32
C PRO A 188 1.50 12.20 6.16
N ARG A 189 2.32 12.67 7.11
CA ARG A 189 2.91 14.02 7.08
C ARG A 189 3.85 14.21 5.89
N ASP A 190 4.72 13.24 5.62
CA ASP A 190 5.67 13.33 4.51
C ASP A 190 4.96 13.30 3.17
N PHE A 191 3.93 12.44 3.02
CA PHE A 191 3.15 12.35 1.78
C PHE A 191 2.42 13.65 1.46
N ARG A 192 1.83 14.32 2.46
CA ARG A 192 1.24 15.66 2.28
C ARG A 192 2.29 16.69 1.83
N ARG A 193 3.49 16.64 2.41
CA ARG A 193 4.60 17.51 2.03
C ARG A 193 5.07 17.26 0.61
N LEU A 194 5.21 15.97 0.22
CA LEU A 194 5.61 15.55 -1.12
C LEU A 194 4.54 15.88 -2.16
N ALA A 195 3.27 15.66 -1.86
CA ALA A 195 2.17 16.05 -2.72
C ALA A 195 2.24 17.55 -3.05
N LYS A 196 2.35 18.38 -2.01
CA LYS A 196 2.50 19.84 -2.19
C LYS A 196 3.75 20.21 -3.01
N LYS A 197 4.89 19.57 -2.76
CA LYS A 197 6.15 19.80 -3.48
C LYS A 197 6.01 19.54 -4.99
N HIS A 198 5.26 18.50 -5.37
CA HIS A 198 5.06 18.08 -6.76
C HIS A 198 3.74 18.57 -7.37
N ASN A 199 3.16 19.64 -6.80
CA ASN A 199 1.92 20.26 -7.29
C ASN A 199 0.74 19.27 -7.41
N LEU A 200 0.65 18.32 -6.48
CA LEU A 200 -0.50 17.44 -6.29
C LEU A 200 -1.33 17.93 -5.09
N VAL A 201 -2.63 17.86 -5.21
CA VAL A 201 -3.57 18.23 -4.15
C VAL A 201 -4.11 16.98 -3.50
N VAL A 202 -4.09 16.92 -2.18
CA VAL A 202 -4.72 15.81 -1.43
C VAL A 202 -6.23 16.00 -1.48
N GLU A 203 -6.93 15.06 -2.13
CA GLU A 203 -8.39 15.06 -2.28
C GLU A 203 -9.07 14.27 -1.15
N LYS A 204 -8.49 13.13 -0.77
CA LYS A 204 -9.03 12.25 0.27
C LYS A 204 -7.93 11.50 0.98
N GLU A 205 -8.11 11.28 2.28
CA GLU A 205 -7.21 10.47 3.10
C GLU A 205 -8.03 9.49 3.96
N SER A 206 -7.42 8.36 4.30
CA SER A 206 -7.97 7.42 5.27
C SER A 206 -6.83 6.76 6.05
N PHE A 207 -7.00 6.64 7.37
CA PHE A 207 -5.98 6.15 8.30
C PHE A 207 -6.47 4.91 9.03
N HIS A 208 -5.64 3.87 9.04
CA HIS A 208 -6.00 2.57 9.59
C HIS A 208 -5.01 2.15 10.66
N TYR A 209 -5.53 1.63 11.78
CA TYR A 209 -4.80 1.39 13.02
C TYR A 209 -4.75 -0.08 13.38
N THR A 210 -4.94 -0.98 12.41
CA THR A 210 -4.87 -2.42 12.62
C THR A 210 -3.85 -3.08 11.70
N SER A 211 -3.31 -4.19 12.17
CA SER A 211 -2.35 -5.01 11.45
C SER A 211 -2.42 -6.44 12.00
N SER A 212 -2.22 -7.43 11.15
CA SER A 212 -2.17 -8.84 11.54
C SER A 212 -0.82 -9.31 12.06
N TYR A 213 0.22 -8.46 12.04
CA TYR A 213 1.60 -8.88 12.32
C TYR A 213 1.82 -9.49 13.71
N PHE A 214 1.10 -9.03 14.73
CA PHE A 214 1.27 -9.49 16.11
C PHE A 214 0.17 -10.46 16.58
N SER A 215 -0.79 -10.81 15.72
CA SER A 215 -1.94 -11.64 16.09
C SER A 215 -1.60 -13.08 16.47
N PHE A 216 -0.41 -13.56 16.11
CA PHE A 216 0.06 -14.92 16.41
C PHE A 216 0.32 -15.18 17.91
N PHE A 217 0.38 -14.14 18.75
CA PHE A 217 0.62 -14.24 20.19
C PHE A 217 -0.15 -13.15 20.95
N VAL A 218 -1.23 -13.53 21.65
CA VAL A 218 -2.18 -12.62 22.30
C VAL A 218 -1.53 -11.58 23.24
N PRO A 219 -0.57 -11.95 24.15
CA PRO A 219 0.03 -10.94 25.03
C PRO A 219 0.76 -9.84 24.25
N LEU A 220 1.49 -10.19 23.18
CA LEU A 220 2.18 -9.24 22.33
C LEU A 220 1.16 -8.38 21.54
N TYR A 221 0.06 -8.99 21.11
CA TYR A 221 -1.02 -8.29 20.44
C TYR A 221 -1.66 -7.24 21.33
N VAL A 222 -1.95 -7.57 22.58
CA VAL A 222 -2.50 -6.62 23.57
C VAL A 222 -1.54 -5.45 23.82
N LEU A 223 -0.24 -5.74 24.03
CA LEU A 223 0.77 -4.69 24.20
C LEU A 223 0.86 -3.77 22.97
N TRP A 224 0.81 -4.34 21.77
CA TRP A 224 0.78 -3.57 20.55
C TRP A 224 -0.50 -2.72 20.44
N ARG A 225 -1.66 -3.26 20.83
CA ARG A 225 -2.92 -2.48 20.85
C ARG A 225 -2.86 -1.30 21.81
N LEU A 226 -2.36 -1.52 23.01
CA LEU A 226 -2.15 -0.43 23.98
C LEU A 226 -1.19 0.62 23.45
N TRP A 227 -0.11 0.20 22.78
CA TRP A 227 0.82 1.10 22.10
C TRP A 227 0.12 1.95 21.04
N ILE A 228 -0.68 1.33 20.14
CA ILE A 228 -1.39 2.06 19.07
C ILE A 228 -2.39 3.05 19.67
N LEU A 229 -3.16 2.67 20.69
CA LEU A 229 -4.12 3.56 21.33
C LEU A 229 -3.41 4.75 21.99
N GLY A 230 -2.34 4.50 22.73
CA GLY A 230 -1.53 5.55 23.35
C GLY A 230 -0.86 6.45 22.32
N PHE A 231 -0.29 5.87 21.25
CA PHE A 231 0.34 6.64 20.18
C PHE A 231 -0.68 7.48 19.40
N HIS A 232 -1.86 6.93 19.12
CA HIS A 232 -2.93 7.70 18.48
C HIS A 232 -3.44 8.85 19.37
N ALA A 233 -3.51 8.66 20.69
CA ALA A 233 -3.90 9.74 21.61
C ALA A 233 -2.93 10.93 21.59
N VAL A 234 -1.64 10.69 21.32
CA VAL A 234 -0.60 11.73 21.30
C VAL A 234 -0.35 12.28 19.90
N ALA A 235 -0.31 11.42 18.89
CA ALA A 235 0.15 11.75 17.53
C ALA A 235 -0.98 11.73 16.48
N GLY A 236 -2.21 11.39 16.86
CA GLY A 236 -3.36 11.34 15.96
C GLY A 236 -3.11 10.40 14.77
N GLU A 237 -3.38 10.87 13.60
CA GLU A 237 -3.23 10.12 12.33
C GLU A 237 -1.81 9.65 12.03
N GLN A 238 -0.77 10.27 12.64
CA GLN A 238 0.62 9.81 12.50
C GLN A 238 0.85 8.42 13.14
N ALA A 239 -0.07 7.96 13.98
CA ALA A 239 -0.06 6.62 14.55
C ALA A 239 -0.63 5.54 13.62
N ALA A 240 -1.09 5.91 12.42
CA ALA A 240 -1.63 4.94 11.48
C ALA A 240 -0.61 3.84 11.15
N GLU A 241 -1.07 2.59 11.14
CA GLU A 241 -0.31 1.42 10.69
C GLU A 241 -0.24 1.40 9.16
N THR A 242 -1.34 1.75 8.50
CA THR A 242 -1.43 1.95 7.05
C THR A 242 -2.30 3.16 6.75
N PHE A 243 -2.12 3.75 5.58
CA PHE A 243 -2.99 4.84 5.15
C PHE A 243 -3.22 4.81 3.64
N CYS A 244 -4.36 5.38 3.24
CA CYS A 244 -4.73 5.60 1.85
C CYS A 244 -4.73 7.11 1.57
N MET A 245 -4.34 7.48 0.35
CA MET A 245 -4.36 8.85 -0.10
C MET A 245 -4.79 8.94 -1.55
N ALA A 246 -5.78 9.78 -1.86
CA ALA A 246 -6.12 10.18 -3.21
C ALA A 246 -5.54 11.56 -3.47
N LEU A 247 -4.70 11.64 -4.50
CA LEU A 247 -4.06 12.86 -4.95
C LEU A 247 -4.64 13.25 -6.30
N VAL A 248 -4.83 14.53 -6.55
CA VAL A 248 -5.26 15.06 -7.85
C VAL A 248 -4.21 16.01 -8.39
N LYS A 249 -3.88 15.88 -9.69
CA LYS A 249 -3.10 16.87 -10.42
C LYS A 249 -4.04 17.99 -10.85
N PRO A 250 -3.84 19.24 -10.41
CA PRO A 250 -4.72 20.34 -10.78
C PRO A 250 -4.89 20.48 -12.30
N SER A 251 -6.08 20.86 -12.74
CA SER A 251 -6.30 21.30 -14.12
C SER A 251 -5.63 22.66 -14.35
N LEU A 252 -5.17 22.92 -15.55
CA LEU A 252 -4.56 24.20 -15.90
C LEU A 252 -5.55 25.39 -15.91
N ASP A 253 -6.85 25.12 -15.78
CA ASP A 253 -7.94 26.11 -15.87
C ASP A 253 -8.27 26.80 -14.54
N LEU A 254 -7.45 26.64 -13.49
CA LEU A 254 -7.63 27.23 -12.17
C LEU A 254 -6.55 28.28 -11.82
N CYS A 255 -5.94 28.91 -12.83
CA CYS A 255 -5.07 30.08 -12.65
C CYS A 255 -5.74 31.34 -13.24
#